data_58b8d8a068add3e1d3c25f4d347b33d2
#
_entry.id   58b8d8a068add3e1d3c25f4d347b33d2
#
_cell.length_a   1.000
_cell.length_b   1.000
_cell.length_c   1.000
_cell.angle_alpha   90.00
_cell.angle_beta   90.00
_cell.angle_gamma   90.00
#
_symmetry.space_group_name_H-M   'P 1'
#
loop_
_entity.id
_entity.type
_entity.pdbx_description
1 polymer ?
#
loop_
_entity_poly.entity_id
_entity_poly.type
_entity_poly.pdbx_seq_one_letter_code
_entity_poly.pdbx_strand_id
1 'polypeptide(L)'
;MRSLLRFVQIAAVLAVVPLSVVACSDSPPPPKTPPKQPFMGNNPPPNLPQYGMSDAPSSARPGDVPDQARPTMNAQAAGLYQQGLQSFAGGDLVNAKAFFTQATQADPRAHQAFYSLGVVQERLRDAGASSSYRQAYTIIPDYEPAIISYAMLLSKKGSYGDAERFLTEKRGQMPKSAAVAATLAEVKSLQKDTGSAQRIAQEALKINPDYRPAMVIIARDHYRNRRLDLALYALQAILDGFEPVAENPPRDKDNAEALLLRGLIWREQGLRAQSMEQFRKAVARRPDLVEARVQLATFLVEAGNAEEALPILEGAVKFDADNVAARLSLGDAFRLLGRYPDAKREFEWVLARDASLPQVHYDLGLMYLFAASIPGMTAKQQVAAATSSLKKFQELRRKGEPDDSDELLNRAKLKEAELNAASSAAQPATVTPPPAGGDAGAKDSGATVVKDAAAGG
;
A
#
# COMPACT_ATOMS: atom_id res chain seq x y z
N MET A 1 14.14 -7.01 27.29
CA MET A 1 14.07 -5.62 27.72
C MET A 1 12.91 -4.94 27.03
N ARG A 2 12.13 -4.25 27.76
CA ARG A 2 10.72 -3.90 27.59
C ARG A 2 10.46 -2.98 26.39
N SER A 3 9.66 -3.46 25.42
CA SER A 3 9.02 -2.63 24.39
C SER A 3 7.61 -2.27 24.88
N LEU A 4 7.43 -1.05 25.31
CA LEU A 4 6.16 -0.45 25.71
C LEU A 4 5.48 0.13 24.45
N LEU A 5 4.55 -0.61 23.87
CA LEU A 5 3.50 -0.04 23.04
C LEU A 5 2.44 0.58 23.99
N ARG A 6 2.48 1.89 24.17
CA ARG A 6 1.42 2.64 24.84
C ARG A 6 0.31 2.92 23.83
N PHE A 7 -0.80 2.22 23.97
CA PHE A 7 -2.08 2.63 23.39
C PHE A 7 -2.59 3.86 24.14
N VAL A 8 -2.85 4.93 23.39
CA VAL A 8 -3.44 6.17 23.92
C VAL A 8 -4.94 5.93 24.06
N GLN A 9 -5.40 5.85 25.31
CA GLN A 9 -6.82 5.98 25.65
C GLN A 9 -7.29 7.40 25.36
N ILE A 10 -8.23 7.57 24.46
CA ILE A 10 -8.99 8.82 24.31
C ILE A 10 -10.20 8.72 25.24
N ALA A 11 -10.07 9.30 26.43
CA ALA A 11 -11.20 9.59 27.28
C ALA A 11 -11.83 10.91 26.81
N ALA A 12 -13.06 10.87 26.34
CA ALA A 12 -13.85 12.05 26.06
C ALA A 12 -14.30 12.68 27.38
N VAL A 13 -13.70 13.81 27.73
CA VAL A 13 -14.21 14.69 28.78
C VAL A 13 -15.08 15.76 28.13
N LEU A 14 -16.40 15.66 28.37
CA LEU A 14 -17.36 16.73 28.12
C LEU A 14 -17.14 17.83 29.14
N ALA A 15 -16.54 18.94 28.74
CA ALA A 15 -16.53 20.17 29.50
C ALA A 15 -17.52 21.15 28.87
N VAL A 16 -18.57 21.42 29.62
CA VAL A 16 -19.54 22.50 29.39
C VAL A 16 -18.85 23.82 29.79
N VAL A 17 -18.74 24.76 28.87
CA VAL A 17 -18.31 26.15 29.17
C VAL A 17 -19.35 27.12 28.58
N PRO A 18 -19.75 28.16 29.33
CA PRO A 18 -20.90 29.00 28.99
C PRO A 18 -20.57 30.04 27.91
N LEU A 19 -21.62 30.42 27.18
CA LEU A 19 -21.61 31.51 26.21
C LEU A 19 -21.24 32.85 26.90
N SER A 20 -20.23 33.50 26.34
CA SER A 20 -20.05 34.94 26.49
C SER A 20 -20.13 35.58 25.11
N VAL A 21 -21.14 36.39 24.92
CA VAL A 21 -21.37 37.25 23.76
C VAL A 21 -20.37 38.38 23.77
N VAL A 22 -19.55 38.57 22.75
CA VAL A 22 -18.88 39.83 22.43
C VAL A 22 -18.98 40.11 20.93
N ALA A 23 -19.29 41.36 20.68
CA ALA A 23 -19.81 41.95 19.47
C ALA A 23 -18.88 42.01 18.26
N CYS A 24 -19.54 42.12 17.14
CA CYS A 24 -19.15 42.43 15.76
C CYS A 24 -17.91 43.30 15.59
N SER A 25 -17.03 42.88 14.68
CA SER A 25 -16.35 43.80 13.76
C SER A 25 -16.37 43.20 12.34
N ASP A 26 -17.09 43.86 11.46
CA ASP A 26 -17.16 43.56 10.02
C ASP A 26 -15.78 43.79 9.39
N SER A 27 -15.14 42.71 8.95
CA SER A 27 -14.06 42.78 7.98
C SER A 27 -14.56 42.11 6.69
N PRO A 28 -14.42 42.76 5.52
CA PRO A 28 -14.85 42.18 4.25
C PRO A 28 -14.02 40.91 3.93
N PRO A 29 -14.65 39.90 3.29
CA PRO A 29 -13.95 38.69 2.92
C PRO A 29 -12.84 38.98 1.89
N PRO A 30 -11.68 38.30 1.96
CA PRO A 30 -10.62 38.47 0.98
C PRO A 30 -11.12 38.07 -0.42
N PRO A 31 -10.61 38.72 -1.48
CA PRO A 31 -11.03 38.45 -2.84
C PRO A 31 -10.68 36.99 -3.20
N LYS A 32 -11.66 36.28 -3.79
CA LYS A 32 -11.49 34.93 -4.32
C LYS A 32 -10.42 34.98 -5.43
N THR A 33 -9.24 34.48 -5.16
CA THR A 33 -8.25 34.22 -6.19
C THR A 33 -8.81 33.16 -7.16
N PRO A 34 -8.71 33.39 -8.48
CA PRO A 34 -9.11 32.36 -9.44
C PRO A 34 -8.23 31.10 -9.26
N PRO A 35 -8.77 29.91 -9.57
CA PRO A 35 -8.00 28.69 -9.47
C PRO A 35 -6.75 28.81 -10.33
N LYS A 36 -5.57 28.64 -9.72
CA LYS A 36 -4.31 28.55 -10.45
C LYS A 36 -4.42 27.41 -11.44
N GLN A 37 -4.34 27.72 -12.71
CA GLN A 37 -4.14 26.73 -13.77
C GLN A 37 -2.93 25.87 -13.39
N PRO A 38 -2.97 24.53 -13.63
CA PRO A 38 -1.80 23.70 -13.39
C PRO A 38 -0.65 24.24 -14.24
N PHE A 39 0.44 24.53 -13.56
CA PHE A 39 1.68 25.01 -14.16
C PHE A 39 2.16 23.94 -15.16
N MET A 40 1.96 24.17 -16.44
CA MET A 40 2.62 23.44 -17.52
C MET A 40 4.09 23.88 -17.54
N GLY A 41 4.87 23.36 -16.58
CA GLY A 41 6.31 23.46 -16.63
C GLY A 41 6.83 22.56 -17.76
N ASN A 42 7.67 23.10 -18.64
CA ASN A 42 8.45 22.35 -19.62
C ASN A 42 9.54 21.48 -18.95
N ASN A 43 9.18 20.75 -17.94
CA ASN A 43 10.04 19.71 -17.39
C ASN A 43 9.77 18.41 -18.15
N PRO A 44 10.80 17.73 -18.64
CA PRO A 44 10.61 16.41 -19.22
C PRO A 44 9.90 15.52 -18.20
N PRO A 45 9.01 14.60 -18.65
CA PRO A 45 8.30 13.70 -17.76
C PRO A 45 9.31 12.95 -16.90
N PRO A 46 8.99 12.68 -15.63
CA PRO A 46 9.87 11.94 -14.75
C PRO A 46 10.22 10.60 -15.41
N ASN A 47 11.50 10.30 -15.47
CA ASN A 47 11.98 9.04 -16.01
C ASN A 47 11.25 7.89 -15.31
N LEU A 48 10.93 6.83 -16.10
CA LEU A 48 10.42 5.59 -15.54
C LEU A 48 11.31 5.17 -14.37
N PRO A 49 10.73 4.66 -13.26
CA PRO A 49 11.51 4.23 -12.12
C PRO A 49 12.49 3.16 -12.58
N GLN A 50 13.72 3.57 -12.75
CA GLN A 50 14.84 2.67 -12.89
C GLN A 50 15.11 2.15 -11.49
N TYR A 51 15.00 0.86 -11.28
CA TYR A 51 15.41 0.24 -10.02
C TYR A 51 16.85 0.66 -9.71
N GLY A 52 17.00 1.66 -8.83
CA GLY A 52 18.31 2.11 -8.36
C GLY A 52 19.22 2.85 -9.35
N MET A 53 18.70 3.32 -10.47
CA MET A 53 19.51 4.12 -11.40
C MET A 53 19.11 5.59 -11.31
N SER A 54 19.94 6.40 -10.65
CA SER A 54 19.96 7.83 -10.87
C SER A 54 20.46 8.09 -12.30
N ASP A 55 19.80 9.04 -13.01
CA ASP A 55 20.29 9.56 -14.28
C ASP A 55 21.60 10.36 -14.09
N ALA A 56 22.69 9.67 -13.76
CA ALA A 56 23.98 10.21 -14.06
C ALA A 56 24.35 9.66 -15.43
N PRO A 57 24.57 10.51 -16.45
CA PRO A 57 25.24 10.04 -17.63
C PRO A 57 26.51 9.34 -17.16
N SER A 58 26.71 8.11 -17.62
CA SER A 58 27.99 7.44 -17.48
C SER A 58 29.04 8.50 -17.78
N SER A 59 29.82 8.90 -16.78
CA SER A 59 30.96 9.77 -17.00
C SER A 59 31.96 8.96 -17.82
N ALA A 60 31.85 9.06 -19.13
CA ALA A 60 32.82 8.49 -20.05
C ALA A 60 34.19 9.01 -19.65
N ARG A 61 35.08 8.11 -19.20
CA ARG A 61 36.46 8.45 -18.98
C ARG A 61 37.15 8.59 -20.35
N PRO A 62 38.13 9.49 -20.51
CA PRO A 62 38.91 9.57 -21.74
C PRO A 62 39.57 8.19 -21.99
N GLY A 63 39.12 7.48 -23.02
CA GLY A 63 39.60 6.13 -23.40
C GLY A 63 38.49 5.08 -23.59
N ASP A 64 37.25 5.39 -23.30
CA ASP A 64 36.13 4.51 -23.60
C ASP A 64 35.90 4.47 -25.12
N VAL A 65 35.76 3.25 -25.67
CA VAL A 65 35.42 2.99 -27.08
C VAL A 65 34.17 3.78 -27.43
N PRO A 66 34.11 4.46 -28.61
CA PRO A 66 32.92 5.22 -29.01
C PRO A 66 31.67 4.35 -28.91
N ASP A 67 30.66 4.88 -28.22
CA ASP A 67 29.35 4.25 -28.07
C ASP A 67 28.87 3.87 -29.46
N GLN A 68 28.89 2.56 -29.79
CA GLN A 68 28.29 2.08 -31.04
C GLN A 68 26.87 2.58 -31.01
N ALA A 69 26.50 3.42 -31.97
CA ALA A 69 25.24 4.15 -32.01
C ALA A 69 24.07 3.21 -31.65
N ARG A 70 23.60 3.31 -30.41
CA ARG A 70 22.47 2.49 -29.94
C ARG A 70 21.28 2.76 -30.84
N PRO A 71 20.53 1.76 -31.27
CA PRO A 71 19.39 1.99 -32.14
C PRO A 71 18.40 2.96 -31.49
N THR A 72 18.15 4.06 -32.18
CA THR A 72 17.12 5.04 -31.79
C THR A 72 15.78 4.56 -32.29
N MET A 73 14.72 4.76 -31.50
CA MET A 73 13.35 4.48 -31.93
C MET A 73 12.99 5.31 -33.17
N ASN A 74 12.21 4.72 -34.09
CA ASN A 74 11.59 5.50 -35.16
C ASN A 74 10.58 6.53 -34.59
N ALA A 75 10.24 7.55 -35.37
CA ALA A 75 9.41 8.66 -34.90
C ALA A 75 8.02 8.23 -34.39
N GLN A 76 7.40 7.23 -35.03
CA GLN A 76 6.09 6.70 -34.62
C GLN A 76 6.19 5.99 -33.26
N ALA A 77 7.18 5.10 -33.08
CA ALA A 77 7.40 4.41 -31.82
C ALA A 77 7.76 5.39 -30.70
N ALA A 78 8.56 6.43 -30.98
CA ALA A 78 8.92 7.46 -30.02
C ALA A 78 7.69 8.26 -29.54
N GLY A 79 6.76 8.62 -30.45
CA GLY A 79 5.52 9.28 -30.06
C GLY A 79 4.64 8.42 -29.15
N LEU A 80 4.46 7.14 -29.48
CA LEU A 80 3.72 6.18 -28.67
C LEU A 80 4.41 5.93 -27.32
N TYR A 81 5.73 5.84 -27.31
CA TYR A 81 6.51 5.68 -26.08
C TYR A 81 6.32 6.86 -25.12
N GLN A 82 6.30 8.12 -25.62
CA GLN A 82 6.04 9.30 -24.80
C GLN A 82 4.62 9.29 -24.21
N GLN A 83 3.60 8.86 -24.96
CA GLN A 83 2.24 8.70 -24.44
C GLN A 83 2.19 7.61 -23.33
N GLY A 84 2.94 6.53 -23.53
CA GLY A 84 3.10 5.49 -22.49
C GLY A 84 3.74 6.02 -21.22
N LEU A 85 4.77 6.86 -21.33
CA LEU A 85 5.41 7.51 -20.18
C LEU A 85 4.46 8.44 -19.41
N GLN A 86 3.66 9.24 -20.15
CA GLN A 86 2.65 10.11 -19.53
C GLN A 86 1.58 9.33 -18.78
N SER A 87 1.04 8.27 -19.40
CA SER A 87 0.06 7.38 -18.74
C SER A 87 0.66 6.73 -17.51
N PHE A 88 1.89 6.24 -17.58
CA PHE A 88 2.61 5.67 -16.44
C PHE A 88 2.80 6.67 -15.30
N ALA A 89 3.23 7.89 -15.59
CA ALA A 89 3.40 8.96 -14.61
C ALA A 89 2.07 9.32 -13.90
N GLY A 90 0.95 9.23 -14.62
CA GLY A 90 -0.40 9.40 -14.07
C GLY A 90 -0.93 8.18 -13.30
N GLY A 91 -0.18 7.07 -13.26
CA GLY A 91 -0.62 5.83 -12.61
C GLY A 91 -1.60 5.00 -13.45
N ASP A 92 -1.85 5.38 -14.71
CA ASP A 92 -2.70 4.63 -15.63
C ASP A 92 -1.88 3.52 -16.31
N LEU A 93 -1.72 2.41 -15.58
CA LEU A 93 -0.91 1.29 -16.03
C LEU A 93 -1.52 0.55 -17.23
N VAL A 94 -2.84 0.60 -17.40
CA VAL A 94 -3.53 -0.08 -18.51
C VAL A 94 -3.22 0.63 -19.82
N ASN A 95 -3.40 1.94 -19.87
CA ASN A 95 -3.08 2.74 -21.06
C ASN A 95 -1.56 2.78 -21.30
N ALA A 96 -0.74 2.86 -20.25
CA ALA A 96 0.72 2.76 -20.40
C ALA A 96 1.13 1.45 -21.08
N LYS A 97 0.56 0.29 -20.68
CA LYS A 97 0.79 -1.00 -21.34
C LYS A 97 0.39 -0.96 -22.80
N ALA A 98 -0.78 -0.42 -23.12
CA ALA A 98 -1.28 -0.35 -24.50
C ALA A 98 -0.33 0.48 -25.38
N PHE A 99 0.09 1.66 -24.94
CA PHE A 99 1.00 2.52 -25.68
C PHE A 99 2.39 1.90 -25.85
N PHE A 100 2.98 1.31 -24.81
CA PHE A 100 4.27 0.64 -24.94
C PHE A 100 4.18 -0.59 -25.85
N THR A 101 3.07 -1.34 -25.83
CA THR A 101 2.85 -2.44 -26.77
C THR A 101 2.82 -1.94 -28.21
N GLN A 102 2.09 -0.86 -28.49
CA GLN A 102 2.07 -0.26 -29.82
C GLN A 102 3.45 0.28 -30.23
N ALA A 103 4.22 0.86 -29.30
CA ALA A 103 5.57 1.31 -29.59
C ALA A 103 6.51 0.14 -29.98
N THR A 104 6.41 -1.03 -29.30
CA THR A 104 7.19 -2.21 -29.65
C THR A 104 6.78 -2.84 -31.00
N GLN A 105 5.51 -2.67 -31.39
CA GLN A 105 5.00 -3.09 -32.71
C GLN A 105 5.45 -2.13 -33.83
N ALA A 106 5.47 -0.84 -33.54
CA ALA A 106 5.91 0.17 -34.49
C ALA A 106 7.43 0.10 -34.74
N ASP A 107 8.21 -0.29 -33.73
CA ASP A 107 9.65 -0.49 -33.86
C ASP A 107 10.11 -1.71 -33.04
N PRO A 108 10.32 -2.87 -33.68
CA PRO A 108 10.81 -4.10 -33.02
C PRO A 108 12.21 -3.99 -32.43
N ARG A 109 12.97 -2.91 -32.71
CA ARG A 109 14.30 -2.64 -32.12
C ARG A 109 14.27 -1.64 -31.00
N ALA A 110 13.08 -1.15 -30.61
CA ALA A 110 12.90 -0.19 -29.53
C ALA A 110 13.11 -0.86 -28.15
N HIS A 111 14.35 -1.15 -27.77
CA HIS A 111 14.68 -1.81 -26.50
C HIS A 111 14.11 -1.07 -25.26
N GLN A 112 14.07 0.29 -25.27
CA GLN A 112 13.49 1.09 -24.21
C GLN A 112 11.95 0.81 -24.08
N ALA A 113 11.26 0.68 -25.21
CA ALA A 113 9.82 0.37 -25.21
C ALA A 113 9.55 -1.03 -24.65
N PHE A 114 10.36 -2.03 -25.02
CA PHE A 114 10.29 -3.38 -24.45
C PHE A 114 10.58 -3.37 -22.94
N TYR A 115 11.58 -2.63 -22.50
CA TYR A 115 11.88 -2.49 -21.08
C TYR A 115 10.72 -1.87 -20.33
N SER A 116 10.17 -0.76 -20.81
CA SER A 116 9.06 -0.05 -20.17
C SER A 116 7.78 -0.88 -20.18
N LEU A 117 7.53 -1.63 -21.26
CA LEU A 117 6.45 -2.61 -21.31
C LEU A 117 6.62 -3.66 -20.21
N GLY A 118 7.82 -4.21 -20.04
CA GLY A 118 8.15 -5.16 -18.98
C GLY A 118 7.88 -4.61 -17.59
N VAL A 119 8.26 -3.34 -17.32
CA VAL A 119 8.00 -2.68 -16.03
C VAL A 119 6.49 -2.57 -15.74
N VAL A 120 5.70 -2.16 -16.73
CA VAL A 120 4.25 -2.03 -16.56
C VAL A 120 3.59 -3.39 -16.41
N GLN A 121 4.00 -4.38 -17.20
CA GLN A 121 3.51 -5.75 -17.10
C GLN A 121 3.84 -6.38 -15.73
N GLU A 122 5.03 -6.13 -15.18
CA GLU A 122 5.38 -6.58 -13.84
C GLU A 122 4.46 -5.97 -12.78
N ARG A 123 4.16 -4.68 -12.86
CA ARG A 123 3.23 -4.01 -11.94
C ARG A 123 1.80 -4.52 -12.06
N LEU A 124 1.38 -4.87 -13.27
CA LEU A 124 0.07 -5.50 -13.55
C LEU A 124 0.08 -7.01 -13.29
N ARG A 125 1.20 -7.59 -12.81
CA ARG A 125 1.40 -9.04 -12.66
C ARG A 125 1.13 -9.85 -13.93
N ASP A 126 1.33 -9.21 -15.07
CA ASP A 126 1.21 -9.85 -16.38
C ASP A 126 2.39 -10.80 -16.61
N ALA A 127 2.11 -12.02 -17.04
CA ALA A 127 3.13 -13.04 -17.32
C ALA A 127 4.14 -12.62 -18.41
N GLY A 128 3.75 -11.70 -19.28
CA GLY A 128 4.57 -11.15 -20.36
C GLY A 128 5.82 -10.37 -19.90
N ALA A 129 5.87 -9.89 -18.66
CA ALA A 129 6.97 -9.07 -18.15
C ALA A 129 8.36 -9.71 -18.39
N SER A 130 8.48 -11.01 -18.13
CA SER A 130 9.72 -11.76 -18.33
C SER A 130 10.18 -11.76 -19.79
N SER A 131 9.23 -11.90 -20.73
CA SER A 131 9.49 -11.86 -22.17
C SER A 131 9.93 -10.48 -22.64
N SER A 132 9.25 -9.44 -22.16
CA SER A 132 9.56 -8.05 -22.52
C SER A 132 10.95 -7.62 -22.05
N TYR A 133 11.34 -7.92 -20.82
CA TYR A 133 12.70 -7.69 -20.36
C TYR A 133 13.75 -8.46 -21.15
N ARG A 134 13.45 -9.74 -21.48
CA ARG A 134 14.35 -10.56 -22.29
C ARG A 134 14.54 -9.96 -23.67
N GLN A 135 13.46 -9.48 -24.29
CA GLN A 135 13.54 -8.86 -25.61
C GLN A 135 14.40 -7.61 -25.59
N ALA A 136 14.26 -6.78 -24.55
CA ALA A 136 15.07 -5.57 -24.41
C ALA A 136 16.58 -5.87 -24.35
N TYR A 137 17.03 -6.82 -23.54
CA TYR A 137 18.46 -7.17 -23.47
C TYR A 137 18.94 -8.10 -24.60
N THR A 138 18.02 -8.70 -25.38
CA THR A 138 18.38 -9.42 -26.61
C THR A 138 18.70 -8.40 -27.72
N ILE A 139 17.95 -7.31 -27.80
CA ILE A 139 18.23 -6.21 -28.75
C ILE A 139 19.55 -5.50 -28.38
N ILE A 140 19.76 -5.20 -27.11
CA ILE A 140 20.96 -4.57 -26.58
C ILE A 140 21.52 -5.46 -25.46
N PRO A 141 22.53 -6.30 -25.71
CA PRO A 141 23.02 -7.31 -24.76
C PRO A 141 23.58 -6.77 -23.46
N ASP A 142 24.02 -5.51 -23.43
CA ASP A 142 24.53 -4.78 -22.28
C ASP A 142 23.53 -3.78 -21.69
N TYR A 143 22.24 -3.90 -22.03
CA TYR A 143 21.21 -3.01 -21.49
C TYR A 143 20.92 -3.33 -20.03
N GLU A 144 21.69 -2.72 -19.13
CA GLU A 144 21.64 -2.94 -17.68
C GLU A 144 20.24 -2.88 -17.09
N PRO A 145 19.35 -1.89 -17.43
CA PRO A 145 18.02 -1.81 -16.84
C PRO A 145 17.19 -3.09 -17.03
N ALA A 146 17.21 -3.66 -18.22
CA ALA A 146 16.47 -4.88 -18.50
C ALA A 146 17.07 -6.12 -17.85
N ILE A 147 18.42 -6.22 -17.80
CA ILE A 147 19.14 -7.31 -17.12
C ILE A 147 18.81 -7.32 -15.63
N ILE A 148 18.87 -6.16 -14.97
CA ILE A 148 18.60 -5.99 -13.56
C ILE A 148 17.12 -6.35 -13.26
N SER A 149 16.19 -5.76 -14.02
CA SER A 149 14.76 -6.00 -13.80
C SER A 149 14.37 -7.46 -14.05
N TYR A 150 14.95 -8.10 -15.05
CA TYR A 150 14.73 -9.54 -15.27
C TYR A 150 15.20 -10.39 -14.09
N ALA A 151 16.40 -10.13 -13.58
CA ALA A 151 16.96 -10.86 -12.43
C ALA A 151 16.11 -10.62 -11.16
N MET A 152 15.69 -9.38 -10.93
CA MET A 152 14.84 -9.04 -9.77
C MET A 152 13.43 -9.65 -9.90
N LEU A 153 12.89 -9.76 -11.13
CA LEU A 153 11.63 -10.45 -11.37
C LEU A 153 11.74 -11.96 -11.04
N LEU A 154 12.86 -12.61 -11.40
CA LEU A 154 13.13 -14.00 -11.00
C LEU A 154 13.19 -14.12 -9.47
N SER A 155 13.86 -13.19 -8.80
CA SER A 155 13.98 -13.16 -7.35
C SER A 155 12.62 -12.97 -6.65
N LYS A 156 11.75 -12.08 -7.17
CA LYS A 156 10.37 -11.91 -6.67
C LYS A 156 9.53 -13.16 -6.80
N LYS A 157 9.78 -13.99 -7.81
CA LYS A 157 9.14 -15.31 -8.00
C LYS A 157 9.75 -16.41 -7.12
N GLY A 158 10.73 -16.10 -6.28
CA GLY A 158 11.44 -17.06 -5.43
C GLY A 158 12.53 -17.86 -6.16
N SER A 159 12.75 -17.62 -7.46
CA SER A 159 13.76 -18.32 -8.28
C SER A 159 15.16 -17.70 -8.10
N TYR A 160 15.63 -17.62 -6.85
CA TYR A 160 16.89 -16.98 -6.53
C TYR A 160 18.10 -17.63 -7.22
N GLY A 161 18.11 -18.97 -7.36
CA GLY A 161 19.17 -19.70 -8.03
C GLY A 161 19.28 -19.36 -9.51
N ASP A 162 18.13 -19.14 -10.19
CA ASP A 162 18.12 -18.76 -11.61
C ASP A 162 18.59 -17.31 -11.78
N ALA A 163 18.17 -16.41 -10.88
CA ALA A 163 18.63 -15.02 -10.85
C ALA A 163 20.14 -14.95 -10.64
N GLU A 164 20.69 -15.73 -9.70
CA GLU A 164 22.11 -15.80 -9.43
C GLU A 164 22.91 -16.30 -10.64
N ARG A 165 22.49 -17.42 -11.25
CA ARG A 165 23.16 -17.97 -12.45
C ARG A 165 23.17 -16.95 -13.58
N PHE A 166 22.04 -16.33 -13.86
CA PHE A 166 21.90 -15.32 -14.91
C PHE A 166 22.82 -14.11 -14.66
N LEU A 167 22.80 -13.57 -13.44
CA LEU A 167 23.65 -12.42 -13.10
C LEU A 167 25.15 -12.77 -13.07
N THR A 168 25.51 -13.99 -12.69
CA THR A 168 26.91 -14.46 -12.72
C THR A 168 27.42 -14.56 -14.16
N GLU A 169 26.59 -15.07 -15.08
CA GLU A 169 26.89 -15.08 -16.50
C GLU A 169 27.05 -13.65 -17.06
N LYS A 170 26.07 -12.77 -16.77
CA LYS A 170 26.10 -11.37 -17.20
C LYS A 170 27.29 -10.62 -16.64
N ARG A 171 27.68 -10.87 -15.40
CA ARG A 171 28.88 -10.29 -14.79
C ARG A 171 30.17 -10.72 -15.51
N GLY A 172 30.23 -11.97 -15.98
CA GLY A 172 31.33 -12.44 -16.82
C GLY A 172 31.42 -11.69 -18.16
N GLN A 173 30.28 -11.38 -18.78
CA GLN A 173 30.17 -10.61 -20.00
C GLN A 173 30.42 -9.10 -19.80
N MET A 174 30.09 -8.56 -18.62
CA MET A 174 30.10 -7.14 -18.27
C MET A 174 30.87 -6.88 -16.98
N PRO A 175 32.17 -7.18 -16.93
CA PRO A 175 32.97 -7.15 -15.69
C PRO A 175 33.11 -5.75 -15.08
N LYS A 176 32.90 -4.69 -15.87
CA LYS A 176 32.94 -3.29 -15.44
C LYS A 176 31.56 -2.74 -15.05
N SER A 177 30.49 -3.54 -15.05
CA SER A 177 29.16 -3.12 -14.64
C SER A 177 28.99 -3.19 -13.12
N ALA A 178 29.03 -2.04 -12.46
CA ALA A 178 28.69 -1.92 -11.04
C ALA A 178 27.22 -2.32 -10.78
N ALA A 179 26.33 -2.07 -11.76
CA ALA A 179 24.91 -2.36 -11.68
C ALA A 179 24.65 -3.87 -11.60
N VAL A 180 25.25 -4.66 -12.49
CA VAL A 180 25.11 -6.12 -12.47
C VAL A 180 25.72 -6.73 -11.21
N ALA A 181 26.89 -6.23 -10.77
CA ALA A 181 27.50 -6.69 -9.53
C ALA A 181 26.64 -6.38 -8.31
N ALA A 182 26.10 -5.15 -8.20
CA ALA A 182 25.21 -4.77 -7.10
C ALA A 182 23.92 -5.59 -7.09
N THR A 183 23.31 -5.85 -8.26
CA THR A 183 22.10 -6.69 -8.34
C THR A 183 22.37 -8.14 -7.90
N LEU A 184 23.56 -8.69 -8.23
CA LEU A 184 23.96 -10.00 -7.71
C LEU A 184 24.12 -9.97 -6.19
N ALA A 185 24.65 -8.89 -5.62
CA ALA A 185 24.73 -8.70 -4.18
C ALA A 185 23.33 -8.66 -3.52
N GLU A 186 22.35 -8.00 -4.14
CA GLU A 186 20.96 -8.00 -3.66
C GLU A 186 20.34 -9.40 -3.67
N VAL A 187 20.54 -10.18 -4.73
CA VAL A 187 20.08 -11.57 -4.81
C VAL A 187 20.72 -12.42 -3.70
N LYS A 188 22.02 -12.25 -3.43
CA LYS A 188 22.70 -12.93 -2.30
C LYS A 188 22.13 -12.52 -0.94
N SER A 189 21.81 -11.24 -0.74
CA SER A 189 21.16 -10.76 0.48
C SER A 189 19.77 -11.36 0.66
N LEU A 190 19.00 -11.52 -0.42
CA LEU A 190 17.69 -12.18 -0.41
C LEU A 190 17.79 -13.69 -0.06
N GLN A 191 18.86 -14.34 -0.48
CA GLN A 191 19.19 -15.73 -0.09
C GLN A 191 19.71 -15.84 1.36
N LYS A 192 19.86 -14.73 2.10
CA LYS A 192 20.47 -14.62 3.43
C LYS A 192 21.97 -14.94 3.45
N ASP A 193 22.63 -14.95 2.30
CA ASP A 193 24.08 -15.06 2.18
C ASP A 193 24.73 -13.67 2.32
N THR A 194 24.71 -13.18 3.57
CA THR A 194 25.21 -11.83 3.93
C THR A 194 26.68 -11.63 3.57
N GLY A 195 27.51 -12.65 3.76
CA GLY A 195 28.93 -12.56 3.48
C GLY A 195 29.23 -12.28 2.01
N SER A 196 28.64 -13.06 1.12
CA SER A 196 28.76 -12.86 -0.32
C SER A 196 28.09 -11.56 -0.77
N ALA A 197 26.93 -11.20 -0.21
CA ALA A 197 26.23 -9.96 -0.53
C ALA A 197 27.10 -8.73 -0.29
N GLN A 198 27.69 -8.61 0.89
CA GLN A 198 28.56 -7.48 1.24
C GLN A 198 29.84 -7.45 0.39
N ARG A 199 30.49 -8.59 0.21
CA ARG A 199 31.71 -8.68 -0.63
C ARG A 199 31.43 -8.22 -2.06
N ILE A 200 30.35 -8.70 -2.68
CA ILE A 200 30.01 -8.35 -4.07
C ILE A 200 29.57 -6.88 -4.17
N ALA A 201 28.82 -6.36 -3.19
CA ALA A 201 28.46 -4.94 -3.15
C ALA A 201 29.71 -4.04 -3.04
N GLN A 202 30.70 -4.42 -2.22
CA GLN A 202 31.98 -3.72 -2.14
C GLN A 202 32.76 -3.79 -3.47
N GLU A 203 32.71 -4.92 -4.19
CA GLU A 203 33.27 -5.02 -5.53
C GLU A 203 32.58 -4.08 -6.52
N ALA A 204 31.25 -3.93 -6.45
CA ALA A 204 30.53 -2.94 -7.24
C ALA A 204 31.01 -1.50 -6.93
N LEU A 205 31.29 -1.18 -5.66
CA LEU A 205 31.85 0.12 -5.28
C LEU A 205 33.32 0.30 -5.69
N LYS A 206 34.11 -0.78 -5.86
CA LYS A 206 35.43 -0.67 -6.45
C LYS A 206 35.37 -0.32 -7.95
N ILE A 207 34.36 -0.82 -8.66
CA ILE A 207 34.11 -0.48 -10.07
C ILE A 207 33.66 0.97 -10.19
N ASN A 208 32.64 1.35 -9.40
CA ASN A 208 32.11 2.72 -9.33
C ASN A 208 31.92 3.12 -7.86
N PRO A 209 32.83 3.92 -7.28
CA PRO A 209 32.76 4.34 -5.88
C PRO A 209 31.50 5.15 -5.51
N ASP A 210 30.89 5.80 -6.50
CA ASP A 210 29.66 6.59 -6.32
C ASP A 210 28.40 5.84 -6.74
N TYR A 211 28.47 4.51 -6.90
CA TYR A 211 27.30 3.72 -7.28
C TYR A 211 26.32 3.57 -6.10
N ARG A 212 25.40 4.54 -5.99
CA ARG A 212 24.44 4.65 -4.89
C ARG A 212 23.62 3.40 -4.63
N PRO A 213 23.13 2.64 -5.66
CA PRO A 213 22.40 1.41 -5.40
C PRO A 213 23.21 0.38 -4.59
N ALA A 214 24.52 0.23 -4.82
CA ALA A 214 25.34 -0.68 -4.02
C ALA A 214 25.43 -0.24 -2.56
N MET A 215 25.49 1.07 -2.30
CA MET A 215 25.47 1.61 -0.93
C MET A 215 24.13 1.31 -0.25
N VAL A 216 23.01 1.51 -0.95
CA VAL A 216 21.65 1.18 -0.43
C VAL A 216 21.51 -0.31 -0.16
N ILE A 217 22.05 -1.17 -1.04
CA ILE A 217 22.05 -2.64 -0.85
C ILE A 217 22.81 -3.03 0.42
N ILE A 218 23.98 -2.44 0.68
CA ILE A 218 24.73 -2.66 1.92
C ILE A 218 23.92 -2.24 3.14
N ALA A 219 23.30 -1.06 3.10
CA ALA A 219 22.43 -0.58 4.19
C ALA A 219 21.23 -1.50 4.41
N ARG A 220 20.59 -1.96 3.33
CA ARG A 220 19.43 -2.87 3.37
C ARG A 220 19.81 -4.25 3.91
N ASP A 221 20.98 -4.76 3.55
CA ASP A 221 21.50 -6.01 4.10
C ASP A 221 21.76 -5.90 5.60
N HIS A 222 22.37 -4.80 6.07
CA HIS A 222 22.51 -4.54 7.50
C HIS A 222 21.15 -4.46 8.21
N TYR A 223 20.16 -3.78 7.62
CA TYR A 223 18.79 -3.69 8.16
C TYR A 223 18.13 -5.07 8.28
N ARG A 224 18.18 -5.89 7.22
CA ARG A 224 17.64 -7.26 7.22
C ARG A 224 18.26 -8.15 8.30
N ASN A 225 19.54 -7.94 8.58
CA ASN A 225 20.29 -8.67 9.61
C ASN A 225 20.22 -8.00 11.01
N ARG A 226 19.29 -7.04 11.20
CA ARG A 226 19.05 -6.34 12.47
C ARG A 226 20.25 -5.55 13.00
N ARG A 227 21.19 -5.19 12.13
CA ARG A 227 22.36 -4.36 12.45
C ARG A 227 22.04 -2.90 12.14
N LEU A 228 21.11 -2.32 12.94
CA LEU A 228 20.47 -1.03 12.64
C LEU A 228 21.48 0.12 12.62
N ASP A 229 22.47 0.12 13.53
CA ASP A 229 23.49 1.17 13.59
C ASP A 229 24.38 1.19 12.34
N LEU A 230 24.78 0.01 11.85
CA LEU A 230 25.53 -0.11 10.61
C LEU A 230 24.73 0.30 9.39
N ALA A 231 23.42 -0.02 9.39
CA ALA A 231 22.52 0.44 8.34
C ALA A 231 22.41 1.97 8.34
N LEU A 232 22.22 2.60 9.50
CA LEU A 232 22.16 4.06 9.64
C LEU A 232 23.47 4.74 9.23
N TYR A 233 24.63 4.17 9.61
CA TYR A 233 25.93 4.67 9.20
C TYR A 233 26.10 4.66 7.67
N ALA A 234 25.73 3.54 7.02
CA ALA A 234 25.77 3.44 5.57
C ALA A 234 24.80 4.43 4.87
N LEU A 235 23.61 4.66 5.45
CA LEU A 235 22.64 5.63 4.96
C LEU A 235 23.11 7.08 5.17
N GLN A 236 23.85 7.36 6.25
CA GLN A 236 24.43 8.67 6.49
C GLN A 236 25.36 9.09 5.35
N ALA A 237 26.23 8.18 4.87
CA ALA A 237 27.11 8.45 3.73
C ALA A 237 26.32 8.88 2.47
N ILE A 238 25.11 8.35 2.29
CA ILE A 238 24.26 8.67 1.14
C ILE A 238 23.55 10.00 1.34
N LEU A 239 22.89 10.18 2.50
CA LEU A 239 21.89 11.21 2.71
C LEU A 239 22.43 12.50 3.35
N ASP A 240 23.41 12.40 4.24
CA ASP A 240 23.85 13.53 5.08
C ASP A 240 25.33 13.86 4.88
N GLY A 241 26.17 12.87 4.49
CA GLY A 241 27.63 13.00 4.51
C GLY A 241 28.21 12.84 5.91
N PHE A 242 29.51 13.15 6.05
CA PHE A 242 30.24 13.10 7.32
C PHE A 242 30.98 14.40 7.58
N GLU A 243 31.16 14.73 8.83
CA GLU A 243 31.95 15.91 9.22
C GLU A 243 33.47 15.73 8.92
N PRO A 244 34.16 16.74 8.35
CA PRO A 244 33.55 17.98 7.84
C PRO A 244 32.81 17.75 6.52
N VAL A 245 31.55 18.19 6.44
CA VAL A 245 30.66 17.96 5.28
C VAL A 245 31.24 18.52 3.97
N ALA A 246 32.07 19.55 4.04
CA ALA A 246 32.72 20.13 2.87
C ALA A 246 33.67 19.13 2.17
N GLU A 247 34.30 18.22 2.93
CA GLU A 247 35.19 17.19 2.44
C GLU A 247 34.43 15.87 2.14
N ASN A 248 33.37 15.60 2.90
CA ASN A 248 32.59 14.39 2.82
C ASN A 248 31.10 14.68 2.59
N PRO A 249 30.72 15.32 1.46
CA PRO A 249 29.34 15.70 1.22
C PRO A 249 28.43 14.46 1.05
N PRO A 250 27.11 14.62 1.23
CA PRO A 250 26.15 13.56 0.93
C PRO A 250 26.28 13.14 -0.54
N ARG A 251 26.23 11.85 -0.80
CA ARG A 251 26.29 11.30 -2.16
C ARG A 251 25.00 11.56 -2.93
N ASP A 252 23.87 11.47 -2.25
CA ASP A 252 22.53 11.70 -2.81
C ASP A 252 21.50 11.93 -1.68
N LYS A 253 21.40 13.16 -1.21
CA LYS A 253 20.49 13.55 -0.12
C LYS A 253 19.02 13.29 -0.40
N ASP A 254 18.67 13.10 -1.68
CA ASP A 254 17.31 12.91 -2.18
C ASP A 254 17.03 11.46 -2.62
N ASN A 255 17.92 10.53 -2.30
CA ASN A 255 17.74 9.13 -2.66
C ASN A 255 16.50 8.52 -1.98
N ALA A 256 15.46 8.27 -2.76
CA ALA A 256 14.15 7.85 -2.22
C ALA A 256 14.22 6.49 -1.50
N GLU A 257 15.05 5.55 -1.98
CA GLU A 257 15.19 4.23 -1.34
C GLU A 257 15.96 4.31 -0.02
N ALA A 258 17.00 5.15 0.03
CA ALA A 258 17.74 5.42 1.26
C ALA A 258 16.86 6.13 2.30
N LEU A 259 16.06 7.12 1.86
CA LEU A 259 15.07 7.80 2.71
C LEU A 259 14.02 6.81 3.25
N LEU A 260 13.46 5.96 2.40
CA LEU A 260 12.54 4.90 2.82
C LEU A 260 13.15 4.02 3.89
N LEU A 261 14.36 3.50 3.63
CA LEU A 261 15.05 2.58 4.54
C LEU A 261 15.37 3.24 5.90
N ARG A 262 15.83 4.51 5.91
CA ARG A 262 16.05 5.28 7.13
C ARG A 262 14.73 5.50 7.90
N GLY A 263 13.65 5.78 7.19
CA GLY A 263 12.32 5.90 7.76
C GLY A 263 11.86 4.60 8.43
N LEU A 264 12.09 3.44 7.81
CA LEU A 264 11.76 2.13 8.38
C LEU A 264 12.55 1.86 9.67
N ILE A 265 13.85 2.15 9.69
CA ILE A 265 14.70 1.99 10.88
C ILE A 265 14.20 2.91 12.01
N TRP A 266 13.95 4.18 11.73
CA TRP A 266 13.45 5.13 12.73
C TRP A 266 12.05 4.77 13.25
N ARG A 267 11.20 4.18 12.41
CA ARG A 267 9.90 3.62 12.84
C ARG A 267 10.10 2.51 13.88
N GLU A 268 11.04 1.59 13.65
CA GLU A 268 11.35 0.52 14.60
C GLU A 268 11.95 1.05 15.91
N GLN A 269 12.67 2.17 15.87
CA GLN A 269 13.21 2.86 17.04
C GLN A 269 12.18 3.73 17.76
N GLY A 270 10.94 3.83 17.26
CA GLY A 270 9.89 4.66 17.84
C GLY A 270 10.01 6.15 17.52
N LEU A 271 10.92 6.55 16.64
CA LEU A 271 11.16 7.93 16.21
C LEU A 271 10.12 8.33 15.15
N ARG A 272 8.84 8.42 15.58
CA ARG A 272 7.68 8.54 14.68
C ARG A 272 7.73 9.78 13.78
N ALA A 273 8.03 10.96 14.33
CA ALA A 273 8.05 12.22 13.58
C ALA A 273 9.16 12.22 12.52
N GLN A 274 10.36 11.77 12.89
CA GLN A 274 11.49 11.68 11.97
C GLN A 274 11.23 10.64 10.87
N SER A 275 10.66 9.48 11.23
CA SER A 275 10.27 8.44 10.27
C SER A 275 9.28 8.98 9.22
N MET A 276 8.22 9.66 9.66
CA MET A 276 7.20 10.23 8.80
C MET A 276 7.79 11.26 7.82
N GLU A 277 8.72 12.09 8.28
CA GLU A 277 9.42 13.06 7.45
C GLU A 277 10.25 12.38 6.34
N GLN A 278 10.93 11.26 6.65
CA GLN A 278 11.65 10.49 5.64
C GLN A 278 10.71 9.92 4.58
N PHE A 279 9.58 9.37 4.99
CA PHE A 279 8.60 8.83 4.04
C PHE A 279 7.99 9.93 3.16
N ARG A 280 7.70 11.13 3.71
CA ARG A 280 7.26 12.28 2.91
C ARG A 280 8.28 12.66 1.85
N LYS A 281 9.57 12.76 2.22
CA LYS A 281 10.66 13.04 1.28
C LYS A 281 10.77 11.95 0.22
N ALA A 282 10.71 10.68 0.61
CA ALA A 282 10.77 9.56 -0.32
C ALA A 282 9.62 9.60 -1.35
N VAL A 283 8.37 9.84 -0.91
CA VAL A 283 7.20 9.95 -1.77
C VAL A 283 7.30 11.18 -2.69
N ALA A 284 7.82 12.30 -2.19
CA ALA A 284 8.01 13.50 -3.01
C ALA A 284 9.02 13.28 -4.14
N ARG A 285 10.07 12.49 -3.90
CA ARG A 285 11.11 12.17 -4.89
C ARG A 285 10.70 11.06 -5.84
N ARG A 286 10.01 10.04 -5.32
CA ARG A 286 9.52 8.92 -6.12
C ARG A 286 8.05 8.64 -5.80
N PRO A 287 7.14 9.35 -6.49
CA PRO A 287 5.70 9.17 -6.30
C PRO A 287 5.20 7.74 -6.55
N ASP A 288 5.92 6.96 -7.34
CA ASP A 288 5.65 5.56 -7.65
C ASP A 288 6.20 4.57 -6.62
N LEU A 289 6.92 5.03 -5.60
CA LEU A 289 7.44 4.19 -4.53
C LEU A 289 6.31 3.80 -3.56
N VAL A 290 5.58 2.74 -3.92
CA VAL A 290 4.35 2.28 -3.24
C VAL A 290 4.60 2.03 -1.75
N GLU A 291 5.73 1.42 -1.40
CA GLU A 291 6.07 1.13 0.00
C GLU A 291 6.16 2.40 0.85
N ALA A 292 6.81 3.46 0.33
CA ALA A 292 6.90 4.73 1.05
C ALA A 292 5.53 5.39 1.23
N ARG A 293 4.64 5.29 0.23
CA ARG A 293 3.26 5.78 0.33
C ARG A 293 2.48 5.04 1.40
N VAL A 294 2.56 3.71 1.42
CA VAL A 294 1.87 2.88 2.42
C VAL A 294 2.37 3.22 3.82
N GLN A 295 3.69 3.32 4.01
CA GLN A 295 4.26 3.66 5.33
C GLN A 295 3.83 5.04 5.82
N LEU A 296 3.84 6.05 4.95
CA LEU A 296 3.37 7.39 5.28
C LEU A 296 1.88 7.40 5.64
N ALA A 297 1.06 6.77 4.80
CA ALA A 297 -0.38 6.72 5.01
C ALA A 297 -0.76 5.93 6.26
N THR A 298 -0.06 4.85 6.58
CA THR A 298 -0.28 4.11 7.84
C THR A 298 -0.10 5.02 9.05
N PHE A 299 0.95 5.85 9.08
CA PHE A 299 1.11 6.82 10.18
C PHE A 299 0.00 7.86 10.25
N LEU A 300 -0.51 8.31 9.10
CA LEU A 300 -1.62 9.26 9.03
C LEU A 300 -2.92 8.63 9.52
N VAL A 301 -3.21 7.40 9.10
CA VAL A 301 -4.39 6.63 9.55
C VAL A 301 -4.34 6.38 11.06
N GLU A 302 -3.19 5.93 11.60
CA GLU A 302 -2.98 5.75 13.04
C GLU A 302 -3.11 7.06 13.84
N ALA A 303 -2.82 8.21 13.22
CA ALA A 303 -3.02 9.52 13.82
C ALA A 303 -4.45 10.05 13.68
N GLY A 304 -5.34 9.31 13.02
CA GLY A 304 -6.72 9.74 12.72
C GLY A 304 -6.84 10.66 11.51
N ASN A 305 -5.74 10.96 10.80
CA ASN A 305 -5.72 11.86 9.63
C ASN A 305 -6.06 11.11 8.34
N ALA A 306 -7.22 10.45 8.32
CA ALA A 306 -7.64 9.62 7.20
C ALA A 306 -7.88 10.42 5.90
N GLU A 307 -8.27 11.69 6.01
CA GLU A 307 -8.46 12.58 4.85
C GLU A 307 -7.14 12.84 4.10
N GLU A 308 -6.03 13.04 4.83
CA GLU A 308 -4.69 13.20 4.24
C GLU A 308 -4.15 11.86 3.70
N ALA A 309 -4.45 10.75 4.38
CA ALA A 309 -4.00 9.41 3.98
C ALA A 309 -4.66 8.92 2.69
N LEU A 310 -5.94 9.25 2.47
CA LEU A 310 -6.75 8.73 1.37
C LEU A 310 -6.12 8.94 -0.01
N PRO A 311 -5.75 10.15 -0.46
CA PRO A 311 -5.16 10.35 -1.79
C PRO A 311 -3.78 9.68 -1.93
N ILE A 312 -3.03 9.51 -0.84
CA ILE A 312 -1.75 8.81 -0.84
C ILE A 312 -1.96 7.32 -1.12
N LEU A 313 -2.98 6.71 -0.48
CA LEU A 313 -3.32 5.29 -0.63
C LEU A 313 -3.97 4.99 -1.99
N GLU A 314 -4.86 5.86 -2.46
CA GLU A 314 -5.41 5.75 -3.82
C GLU A 314 -4.28 5.80 -4.86
N GLY A 315 -3.30 6.69 -4.67
CA GLY A 315 -2.10 6.73 -5.50
C GLY A 315 -1.25 5.45 -5.38
N ALA A 316 -1.12 4.87 -4.20
CA ALA A 316 -0.42 3.60 -4.00
C ALA A 316 -1.10 2.46 -4.78
N VAL A 317 -2.42 2.35 -4.70
CA VAL A 317 -3.21 1.34 -5.42
C VAL A 317 -3.18 1.56 -6.95
N LYS A 318 -3.09 2.81 -7.42
CA LYS A 318 -2.89 3.09 -8.85
C LYS A 318 -1.57 2.53 -9.39
N PHE A 319 -0.48 2.64 -8.63
CA PHE A 319 0.83 2.14 -9.03
C PHE A 319 1.01 0.63 -8.80
N ASP A 320 0.32 0.05 -7.80
CA ASP A 320 0.30 -1.40 -7.54
C ASP A 320 -1.10 -1.81 -7.05
N ALA A 321 -1.95 -2.15 -8.00
CA ALA A 321 -3.35 -2.49 -7.75
C ALA A 321 -3.53 -3.76 -6.89
N ASP A 322 -2.52 -4.60 -6.82
CA ASP A 322 -2.52 -5.85 -6.07
C ASP A 322 -1.76 -5.77 -4.73
N ASN A 323 -1.37 -4.58 -4.32
CA ASN A 323 -0.70 -4.39 -3.04
C ASN A 323 -1.66 -4.56 -1.87
N VAL A 324 -1.55 -5.69 -1.18
CA VAL A 324 -2.43 -6.05 -0.06
C VAL A 324 -2.35 -5.01 1.07
N ALA A 325 -1.13 -4.54 1.40
CA ALA A 325 -0.96 -3.56 2.47
C ALA A 325 -1.57 -2.19 2.11
N ALA A 326 -1.44 -1.75 0.85
CA ALA A 326 -2.06 -0.51 0.38
C ALA A 326 -3.59 -0.59 0.46
N ARG A 327 -4.18 -1.70 0.03
CA ARG A 327 -5.63 -1.89 0.09
C ARG A 327 -6.17 -2.05 1.50
N LEU A 328 -5.44 -2.75 2.37
CA LEU A 328 -5.82 -2.85 3.78
C LEU A 328 -5.86 -1.45 4.42
N SER A 329 -4.78 -0.67 4.27
CA SER A 329 -4.73 0.69 4.80
C SER A 329 -5.77 1.62 4.15
N LEU A 330 -6.09 1.42 2.86
CA LEU A 330 -7.16 2.15 2.17
C LEU A 330 -8.54 1.83 2.75
N GLY A 331 -8.80 0.55 3.04
CA GLY A 331 -10.01 0.11 3.73
C GLY A 331 -10.14 0.76 5.11
N ASP A 332 -9.03 0.83 5.86
CA ASP A 332 -9.02 1.46 7.17
C ASP A 332 -9.22 2.99 7.10
N ALA A 333 -8.62 3.66 6.11
CA ALA A 333 -8.89 5.07 5.86
C ALA A 333 -10.37 5.32 5.53
N PHE A 334 -10.99 4.50 4.68
CA PHE A 334 -12.42 4.59 4.39
C PHE A 334 -13.28 4.33 5.64
N ARG A 335 -12.90 3.39 6.48
CA ARG A 335 -13.59 3.10 7.76
C ARG A 335 -13.58 4.31 8.68
N LEU A 336 -12.44 4.96 8.86
CA LEU A 336 -12.30 6.16 9.69
C LEU A 336 -13.11 7.35 9.13
N LEU A 337 -13.24 7.44 7.82
CA LEU A 337 -14.07 8.46 7.14
C LEU A 337 -15.57 8.12 7.12
N GLY A 338 -16.01 7.00 7.73
CA GLY A 338 -17.39 6.54 7.70
C GLY A 338 -17.88 6.02 6.34
N ARG A 339 -16.98 5.84 5.37
CA ARG A 339 -17.28 5.30 4.04
C ARG A 339 -17.31 3.77 4.06
N TYR A 340 -18.21 3.21 4.86
CA TYR A 340 -18.26 1.77 5.14
C TYR A 340 -18.43 0.86 3.92
N PRO A 341 -19.22 1.20 2.88
CA PRO A 341 -19.30 0.38 1.67
C PRO A 341 -17.96 0.27 0.93
N ASP A 342 -17.19 1.37 0.89
CA ASP A 342 -15.87 1.39 0.27
C ASP A 342 -14.85 0.61 1.11
N ALA A 343 -14.86 0.79 2.43
CA ALA A 343 -14.02 0.04 3.36
C ALA A 343 -14.26 -1.47 3.24
N LYS A 344 -15.52 -1.89 3.23
CA LYS A 344 -15.92 -3.30 3.10
C LYS A 344 -15.39 -3.90 1.79
N ARG A 345 -15.51 -3.18 0.67
CA ARG A 345 -15.01 -3.63 -0.63
C ARG A 345 -13.50 -3.89 -0.62
N GLU A 346 -12.72 -2.97 -0.02
CA GLU A 346 -11.27 -3.14 0.07
C GLU A 346 -10.89 -4.30 1.02
N PHE A 347 -11.55 -4.45 2.16
CA PHE A 347 -11.33 -5.57 3.07
C PHE A 347 -11.72 -6.93 2.46
N GLU A 348 -12.86 -7.02 1.74
CA GLU A 348 -13.26 -8.22 1.03
C GLU A 348 -12.26 -8.58 -0.08
N TRP A 349 -11.72 -7.58 -0.75
CA TRP A 349 -10.65 -7.79 -1.73
C TRP A 349 -9.38 -8.37 -1.07
N VAL A 350 -8.99 -7.87 0.10
CA VAL A 350 -7.86 -8.40 0.88
C VAL A 350 -8.13 -9.85 1.31
N LEU A 351 -9.31 -10.14 1.86
CA LEU A 351 -9.70 -11.49 2.27
C LEU A 351 -9.66 -12.50 1.11
N ALA A 352 -10.09 -12.10 -0.08
CA ALA A 352 -10.04 -12.95 -1.26
C ALA A 352 -8.61 -13.34 -1.67
N ARG A 353 -7.61 -12.57 -1.25
CA ARG A 353 -6.20 -12.84 -1.55
C ARG A 353 -5.44 -13.48 -0.39
N ASP A 354 -5.73 -13.07 0.81
CA ASP A 354 -5.11 -13.61 2.03
C ASP A 354 -6.10 -13.58 3.20
N ALA A 355 -6.88 -14.66 3.31
CA ALA A 355 -7.83 -14.83 4.41
C ALA A 355 -7.13 -15.16 5.76
N SER A 356 -5.82 -15.40 5.74
CA SER A 356 -5.04 -15.70 6.94
C SER A 356 -4.42 -14.46 7.58
N LEU A 357 -4.57 -13.27 6.97
CA LEU A 357 -4.07 -12.01 7.49
C LEU A 357 -4.90 -11.55 8.70
N PRO A 358 -4.35 -11.54 9.93
CA PRO A 358 -5.14 -11.20 11.11
C PRO A 358 -5.71 -9.78 11.06
N GLN A 359 -4.95 -8.82 10.54
CA GLN A 359 -5.30 -7.40 10.53
C GLN A 359 -6.64 -7.11 9.84
N VAL A 360 -6.92 -7.77 8.69
CA VAL A 360 -8.19 -7.52 7.98
C VAL A 360 -9.41 -7.95 8.80
N HIS A 361 -9.26 -9.02 9.60
CA HIS A 361 -10.33 -9.46 10.49
C HIS A 361 -10.53 -8.52 11.67
N TYR A 362 -9.44 -7.94 12.18
CA TYR A 362 -9.50 -6.91 13.21
C TYR A 362 -10.22 -5.64 12.69
N ASP A 363 -9.82 -5.12 11.53
CA ASP A 363 -10.39 -3.92 10.93
C ASP A 363 -11.87 -4.09 10.55
N LEU A 364 -12.26 -5.27 10.04
CA LEU A 364 -13.66 -5.64 9.85
C LEU A 364 -14.43 -5.68 11.17
N GLY A 365 -13.82 -6.23 12.21
CA GLY A 365 -14.40 -6.26 13.55
C GLY A 365 -14.68 -4.85 14.07
N LEU A 366 -13.71 -3.94 13.95
CA LEU A 366 -13.85 -2.53 14.30
C LEU A 366 -14.94 -1.85 13.46
N MET A 367 -14.92 -2.06 12.14
CA MET A 367 -15.93 -1.48 11.24
C MET A 367 -17.34 -1.88 11.66
N TYR A 368 -17.60 -3.18 11.84
CA TYR A 368 -18.92 -3.68 12.21
C TYR A 368 -19.34 -3.28 13.63
N LEU A 369 -18.39 -3.16 14.57
CA LEU A 369 -18.73 -2.82 15.95
C LEU A 369 -19.05 -1.34 16.13
N PHE A 370 -18.32 -0.44 15.47
CA PHE A 370 -18.40 1.00 15.69
C PHE A 370 -19.20 1.77 14.64
N ALA A 371 -19.51 1.20 13.49
CA ALA A 371 -20.38 1.84 12.52
C ALA A 371 -21.79 2.01 13.12
N ALA A 372 -22.39 3.20 12.95
CA ALA A 372 -23.75 3.47 13.38
C ALA A 372 -24.74 2.58 12.62
N SER A 373 -24.55 2.46 11.30
CA SER A 373 -25.29 1.53 10.44
C SER A 373 -24.46 1.17 9.22
N ILE A 374 -24.64 -0.04 8.72
CA ILE A 374 -24.03 -0.48 7.46
C ILE A 374 -25.15 -0.84 6.49
N PRO A 375 -25.16 -0.27 5.28
CA PRO A 375 -26.21 -0.54 4.29
C PRO A 375 -26.38 -2.05 4.04
N GLY A 376 -27.65 -2.50 4.05
CA GLY A 376 -28.01 -3.89 3.83
C GLY A 376 -27.83 -4.83 5.03
N MET A 377 -27.50 -4.31 6.22
CA MET A 377 -27.36 -5.09 7.45
C MET A 377 -28.27 -4.56 8.56
N THR A 378 -28.92 -5.47 9.27
CA THR A 378 -29.59 -5.15 10.54
C THR A 378 -28.54 -4.97 11.65
N ALA A 379 -28.88 -4.24 12.72
CA ALA A 379 -28.00 -4.06 13.87
C ALA A 379 -27.54 -5.40 14.47
N LYS A 380 -28.42 -6.42 14.53
CA LYS A 380 -28.07 -7.77 15.01
C LYS A 380 -27.06 -8.47 14.08
N GLN A 381 -27.27 -8.38 12.76
CA GLN A 381 -26.32 -8.93 11.78
C GLN A 381 -24.96 -8.23 11.86
N GLN A 382 -24.95 -6.93 12.07
CA GLN A 382 -23.74 -6.13 12.21
C GLN A 382 -22.93 -6.56 13.44
N VAL A 383 -23.57 -6.72 14.60
CA VAL A 383 -22.90 -7.18 15.83
C VAL A 383 -22.41 -8.63 15.71
N ALA A 384 -23.20 -9.50 15.08
CA ALA A 384 -22.78 -10.88 14.82
C ALA A 384 -21.53 -10.94 13.89
N ALA A 385 -21.51 -10.10 12.85
CA ALA A 385 -20.36 -9.98 11.96
C ALA A 385 -19.12 -9.44 12.69
N ALA A 386 -19.27 -8.44 13.57
CA ALA A 386 -18.19 -7.94 14.42
C ALA A 386 -17.60 -9.06 15.31
N THR A 387 -18.47 -9.80 15.99
CA THR A 387 -18.08 -10.92 16.87
C THR A 387 -17.34 -12.00 16.08
N SER A 388 -17.83 -12.38 14.91
CA SER A 388 -17.21 -13.39 14.04
C SER A 388 -15.81 -12.93 13.59
N SER A 389 -15.68 -11.68 13.13
CA SER A 389 -14.41 -11.13 12.66
C SER A 389 -13.37 -11.05 13.79
N LEU A 390 -13.75 -10.56 14.98
CA LEU A 390 -12.85 -10.47 16.12
C LEU A 390 -12.39 -11.84 16.64
N LYS A 391 -13.29 -12.84 16.64
CA LYS A 391 -12.90 -14.23 16.97
C LYS A 391 -11.89 -14.76 15.95
N LYS A 392 -12.10 -14.49 14.66
CA LYS A 392 -11.17 -14.92 13.62
C LYS A 392 -9.82 -14.25 13.75
N PHE A 393 -9.78 -12.98 14.12
CA PHE A 393 -8.54 -12.29 14.47
C PHE A 393 -7.81 -13.01 15.61
N GLN A 394 -8.51 -13.36 16.71
CA GLN A 394 -7.91 -14.07 17.84
C GLN A 394 -7.36 -15.46 17.49
N GLU A 395 -8.00 -16.16 16.55
CA GLU A 395 -7.51 -17.45 16.04
C GLU A 395 -6.20 -17.31 15.26
N LEU A 396 -6.09 -16.24 14.46
CA LEU A 396 -4.99 -16.04 13.52
C LEU A 396 -3.81 -15.28 14.10
N ARG A 397 -4.03 -14.43 15.12
CA ARG A 397 -2.98 -13.61 15.72
C ARG A 397 -1.91 -14.45 16.43
N ARG A 398 -0.73 -13.87 16.60
CA ARG A 398 0.33 -14.50 17.42
C ARG A 398 -0.09 -14.56 18.89
N LYS A 399 0.03 -15.73 19.49
CA LYS A 399 -0.25 -15.91 20.90
C LYS A 399 0.79 -15.18 21.75
N GLY A 400 0.31 -14.45 22.77
CA GLY A 400 1.17 -13.77 23.75
C GLY A 400 1.47 -12.29 23.45
N GLU A 401 1.01 -11.75 22.33
CA GLU A 401 1.02 -10.30 22.13
C GLU A 401 -0.26 -9.70 22.76
N PRO A 402 -0.14 -8.69 23.66
CA PRO A 402 -1.30 -8.05 24.25
C PRO A 402 -2.03 -7.23 23.19
N ASP A 403 -3.35 -7.38 23.12
CA ASP A 403 -4.24 -6.57 22.29
C ASP A 403 -5.57 -6.33 23.03
N ASP A 404 -6.46 -5.56 22.41
CA ASP A 404 -7.77 -5.18 22.95
C ASP A 404 -8.92 -6.07 22.46
N SER A 405 -8.63 -7.16 21.77
CA SER A 405 -9.68 -7.99 21.13
C SER A 405 -10.68 -8.60 22.13
N ASP A 406 -10.24 -8.92 23.36
CA ASP A 406 -11.13 -9.41 24.42
C ASP A 406 -12.08 -8.32 24.89
N GLU A 407 -11.60 -7.07 25.03
CA GLU A 407 -12.44 -5.91 25.36
C GLU A 407 -13.46 -5.63 24.26
N LEU A 408 -13.02 -5.65 23.01
CA LEU A 408 -13.90 -5.46 21.85
C LEU A 408 -14.98 -6.55 21.75
N LEU A 409 -14.63 -7.81 22.01
CA LEU A 409 -15.60 -8.90 22.05
C LEU A 409 -16.60 -8.75 23.20
N ASN A 410 -16.17 -8.28 24.37
CA ASN A 410 -17.07 -7.99 25.47
C ASN A 410 -18.03 -6.85 25.12
N ARG A 411 -17.54 -5.80 24.45
CA ARG A 411 -18.38 -4.70 23.96
C ARG A 411 -19.40 -5.18 22.92
N ALA A 412 -19.00 -6.09 22.02
CA ALA A 412 -19.92 -6.71 21.06
C ALA A 412 -21.04 -7.51 21.76
N LYS A 413 -20.69 -8.30 22.78
CA LYS A 413 -21.68 -9.06 23.59
C LYS A 413 -22.68 -8.16 24.32
N LEU A 414 -22.20 -7.04 24.90
CA LEU A 414 -23.08 -6.05 25.55
C LEU A 414 -24.06 -5.45 24.54
N LYS A 415 -23.57 -5.02 23.38
CA LYS A 415 -24.42 -4.49 22.32
C LYS A 415 -25.44 -5.51 21.80
N GLU A 416 -25.07 -6.78 21.72
CA GLU A 416 -25.97 -7.87 21.35
C GLU A 416 -27.08 -8.07 22.41
N ALA A 417 -26.73 -8.05 23.70
CA ALA A 417 -27.69 -8.14 24.78
C ALA A 417 -28.69 -6.97 24.78
N GLU A 418 -28.22 -5.74 24.57
CA GLU A 418 -29.07 -4.55 24.43
C GLU A 418 -30.08 -4.69 23.27
N LEU A 419 -29.62 -5.15 22.10
CA LEU A 419 -30.45 -5.36 20.93
C LEU A 419 -31.50 -6.47 21.15
N ASN A 420 -31.15 -7.52 21.92
CA ASN A 420 -32.08 -8.58 22.27
C ASN A 420 -33.12 -8.11 23.25
N ALA A 421 -32.75 -7.35 24.29
CA ALA A 421 -33.68 -6.75 25.25
C ALA A 421 -34.67 -5.76 24.55
N ALA A 422 -34.16 -4.90 23.67
CA ALA A 422 -35.01 -4.00 22.88
C ALA A 422 -35.99 -4.75 21.96
N SER A 423 -35.57 -5.88 21.37
CA SER A 423 -36.43 -6.71 20.53
C SER A 423 -37.53 -7.41 21.35
N SER A 424 -37.20 -7.85 22.57
CA SER A 424 -38.18 -8.49 23.48
C SER A 424 -39.21 -7.50 24.01
N ALA A 425 -38.77 -6.26 24.30
CA ALA A 425 -39.68 -5.17 24.73
C ALA A 425 -40.62 -4.68 23.61
N ALA A 426 -40.22 -4.85 22.36
CA ALA A 426 -41.02 -4.44 21.18
C ALA A 426 -42.04 -5.51 20.75
N GLN A 427 -42.02 -6.74 21.31
CA GLN A 427 -43.06 -7.72 21.05
C GLN A 427 -44.31 -7.34 21.85
N PRO A 428 -45.50 -7.11 21.20
CA PRO A 428 -46.73 -6.87 21.92
C PRO A 428 -46.99 -8.09 22.82
N ALA A 429 -47.28 -7.83 24.10
CA ALA A 429 -47.71 -8.86 25.03
C ALA A 429 -48.86 -9.65 24.37
N THR A 430 -48.66 -10.93 24.12
CA THR A 430 -49.76 -11.82 23.76
C THR A 430 -50.72 -11.82 24.93
N VAL A 431 -51.79 -11.03 24.81
CA VAL A 431 -52.90 -11.06 25.73
C VAL A 431 -53.51 -12.45 25.58
N THR A 432 -53.19 -13.35 26.45
CA THR A 432 -53.97 -14.58 26.64
C THR A 432 -55.34 -14.16 27.04
N PRO A 433 -56.39 -14.50 26.26
CA PRO A 433 -57.78 -14.22 26.71
C PRO A 433 -58.00 -14.97 28.03
N PRO A 434 -58.73 -14.35 29.00
CA PRO A 434 -59.05 -14.99 30.26
C PRO A 434 -59.82 -16.30 30.01
N PRO A 435 -59.63 -17.35 30.81
CA PRO A 435 -60.37 -18.59 30.66
C PRO A 435 -61.86 -18.30 30.87
N ALA A 436 -62.67 -18.73 29.89
CA ALA A 436 -64.13 -18.69 29.97
C ALA A 436 -64.55 -19.42 31.23
N GLY A 437 -65.10 -18.66 32.20
CA GLY A 437 -65.69 -19.20 33.39
C GLY A 437 -66.92 -20.03 33.02
N GLY A 438 -66.91 -21.25 33.51
CA GLY A 438 -68.05 -22.18 33.35
C GLY A 438 -69.27 -21.75 34.11
N ASP A 439 -70.29 -21.81 33.42
CA ASP A 439 -71.63 -22.32 33.60
C ASP A 439 -72.27 -22.55 34.99
N ALA A 440 -73.47 -22.13 35.06
CA ALA A 440 -74.55 -22.81 35.80
C ALA A 440 -75.95 -22.49 35.18
N GLY A 441 -76.48 -23.47 34.53
CA GLY A 441 -77.81 -24.03 34.45
C GLY A 441 -79.06 -23.13 34.51
N ALA A 442 -79.96 -23.30 33.53
CA ALA A 442 -81.34 -23.69 33.71
C ALA A 442 -82.08 -23.71 32.34
N LYS A 443 -82.52 -24.87 32.02
CA LYS A 443 -83.83 -25.31 31.52
C LYS A 443 -84.77 -24.37 30.74
N ASP A 444 -85.06 -24.90 29.57
CA ASP A 444 -86.39 -25.39 29.06
C ASP A 444 -87.31 -24.45 28.32
N SER A 445 -87.85 -25.04 27.30
CA SER A 445 -89.04 -24.86 26.49
C SER A 445 -88.95 -24.15 25.16
N GLY A 446 -89.00 -24.95 24.16
CA GLY A 446 -90.19 -25.13 23.34
C GLY A 446 -90.30 -24.40 22.02
N ALA A 447 -90.35 -25.24 21.02
CA ALA A 447 -91.18 -25.13 19.81
C ALA A 447 -90.68 -24.39 18.57
N THR A 448 -90.54 -25.24 17.59
CA THR A 448 -91.09 -25.21 16.21
C THR A 448 -90.52 -24.24 15.17
N VAL A 449 -89.89 -24.90 14.25
CA VAL A 449 -90.22 -25.06 12.81
C VAL A 449 -90.54 -23.79 12.01
N VAL A 450 -89.76 -23.51 10.98
CA VAL A 450 -90.15 -23.62 9.58
C VAL A 450 -88.95 -23.23 8.68
N LYS A 451 -88.80 -24.06 7.69
CA LYS A 451 -88.04 -23.98 6.42
C LYS A 451 -88.26 -22.66 5.66
N ASP A 452 -87.31 -22.30 4.88
CA ASP A 452 -87.18 -22.30 3.40
C ASP A 452 -86.11 -21.29 3.02
N ALA A 453 -85.14 -21.72 2.36
CA ALA A 453 -84.98 -21.99 0.92
C ALA A 453 -84.64 -20.69 0.13
N ALA A 454 -83.57 -20.90 -0.60
CA ALA A 454 -83.21 -20.41 -1.95
C ALA A 454 -82.57 -19.02 -2.12
N ALA A 455 -81.35 -19.06 -2.53
CA ALA A 455 -80.84 -18.83 -3.88
C ALA A 455 -80.62 -17.38 -4.34
N GLY A 456 -79.44 -17.15 -4.81
CA GLY A 456 -79.21 -16.46 -6.04
C GLY A 456 -78.52 -15.08 -5.95
N GLY A 457 -77.32 -15.05 -6.51
CA GLY A 457 -76.73 -13.79 -6.94
C GLY A 457 -75.22 -13.77 -6.75
#